data_de6efa7342c029df3d9683c3d7a1037d
#
_entry.id   de6efa7342c029df3d9683c3d7a1037d
#
_cell.length_a   1.000
_cell.length_b   1.000
_cell.length_c   1.000
_cell.angle_alpha   90.00
_cell.angle_beta   90.00
_cell.angle_gamma   90.00
#
_symmetry.space_group_name_H-M   'P 1'
#
loop_
_entity.id
_entity.type
_entity.pdbx_description
1 polymer ?
#
loop_
_entity_poly.entity_id
_entity_poly.type
_entity_poly.pdbx_seq_one_letter_code
_entity_poly.pdbx_strand_id
1 'polypeptide(L)'
;MSGNALLEFLLTLKPTKVQKSVILQDQKEIVEVIQTFFETGKTKDFSVLGNIQLNSPEFSSFSDVPPYGLKGYSESIALEELRFSSISDYDYEIKNAKISIFGTTGVATFELTQKGILVDNKAFTGQHITINGRATFVLIKKDTWKILHYHLDKISN
;
A
#
# COMPACT_ATOMS: atom_id res chain seq x y z
N MET A 1 17.51 38.93 6.46
CA MET A 1 16.28 38.18 6.75
C MET A 1 16.56 37.19 7.88
N SER A 2 15.67 37.10 8.84
CA SER A 2 15.71 36.00 9.79
C SER A 2 15.33 34.69 9.09
N GLY A 3 15.87 33.55 9.54
CA GLY A 3 15.57 32.24 8.92
C GLY A 3 14.08 31.90 8.92
N ASN A 4 13.32 32.42 9.87
CA ASN A 4 11.88 32.21 9.96
C ASN A 4 11.09 32.94 8.85
N ALA A 5 11.49 34.16 8.50
CA ALA A 5 10.83 34.91 7.42
C ALA A 5 11.03 34.26 6.05
N LEU A 6 12.19 33.67 5.79
CA LEU A 6 12.45 32.92 4.57
C LEU A 6 11.63 31.64 4.50
N LEU A 7 11.54 30.90 5.60
CA LEU A 7 10.74 29.67 5.67
C LEU A 7 9.26 29.97 5.44
N GLU A 8 8.69 30.98 6.08
CA GLU A 8 7.30 31.41 5.87
C GLU A 8 7.05 31.82 4.41
N PHE A 9 7.97 32.54 3.79
CA PHE A 9 7.89 32.90 2.37
C PHE A 9 7.86 31.66 1.47
N LEU A 10 8.73 30.69 1.70
CA LEU A 10 8.77 29.42 0.93
C LEU A 10 7.47 28.60 1.11
N LEU A 11 6.88 28.58 2.30
CA LEU A 11 5.64 27.87 2.57
C LEU A 11 4.41 28.53 1.90
N THR A 12 4.46 29.83 1.61
CA THR A 12 3.37 30.54 0.94
C THR A 12 3.46 30.51 -0.59
N LEU A 13 4.59 30.09 -1.15
CA LEU A 13 4.77 29.98 -2.59
C LEU A 13 3.85 28.92 -3.19
N LYS A 14 3.10 29.30 -4.22
CA LYS A 14 2.34 28.35 -5.02
C LYS A 14 3.31 27.47 -5.83
N PRO A 15 3.06 26.16 -5.95
CA PRO A 15 3.90 25.28 -6.76
C PRO A 15 3.96 25.76 -8.21
N THR A 16 5.15 25.72 -8.81
CA THR A 16 5.33 25.98 -10.23
C THR A 16 4.69 24.86 -11.08
N LYS A 17 4.53 25.08 -12.39
CA LYS A 17 4.09 24.05 -13.32
C LYS A 17 4.96 22.79 -13.25
N VAL A 18 6.30 22.96 -13.15
CA VAL A 18 7.25 21.84 -13.06
C VAL A 18 7.06 21.08 -11.76
N GLN A 19 6.92 21.78 -10.62
CA GLN A 19 6.66 21.15 -9.33
C GLN A 19 5.35 20.39 -9.29
N LYS A 20 4.26 20.95 -9.85
CA LYS A 20 2.98 20.26 -9.98
C LYS A 20 3.09 19.01 -10.85
N SER A 21 3.84 19.06 -11.95
CA SER A 21 4.06 17.93 -12.83
C SER A 21 4.83 16.80 -12.13
N VAL A 22 5.86 17.13 -11.34
CA VAL A 22 6.62 16.16 -10.53
C VAL A 22 5.74 15.53 -9.46
N ILE A 23 4.91 16.30 -8.76
CA ILE A 23 3.98 15.80 -7.73
C ILE A 23 2.96 14.84 -8.36
N LEU A 24 2.39 15.18 -9.52
CA LEU A 24 1.45 14.30 -10.23
C LEU A 24 2.11 12.99 -10.67
N GLN A 25 3.35 13.05 -11.15
CA GLN A 25 4.11 11.87 -11.53
C GLN A 25 4.40 10.99 -10.32
N ASP A 26 4.82 11.57 -9.20
CA ASP A 26 5.06 10.83 -7.95
C ASP A 26 3.77 10.19 -7.42
N GLN A 27 2.63 10.88 -7.48
CA GLN A 27 1.34 10.31 -7.10
C GLN A 27 0.97 9.11 -7.98
N LYS A 28 1.19 9.21 -9.28
CA LYS A 28 0.95 8.11 -10.22
C LYS A 28 1.83 6.91 -9.91
N GLU A 29 3.11 7.12 -9.66
CA GLU A 29 4.05 6.05 -9.31
C GLU A 29 3.65 5.36 -7.99
N ILE A 30 3.20 6.11 -6.99
CA ILE A 30 2.69 5.57 -5.73
C ILE A 30 1.46 4.68 -5.97
N VAL A 31 0.52 5.15 -6.79
CA VAL A 31 -0.65 4.33 -7.16
C VAL A 31 -0.23 3.04 -7.83
N GLU A 32 0.72 3.09 -8.75
CA GLU A 32 1.24 1.90 -9.44
C GLU A 32 1.87 0.90 -8.46
N VAL A 33 2.63 1.36 -7.47
CA VAL A 33 3.21 0.49 -6.42
C VAL A 33 2.11 -0.18 -5.61
N ILE A 34 1.10 0.57 -5.19
CA ILE A 34 -0.03 0.03 -4.41
C ILE A 34 -0.84 -0.98 -5.24
N GLN A 35 -1.10 -0.67 -6.50
CA GLN A 35 -1.78 -1.59 -7.41
C GLN A 35 -0.96 -2.87 -7.59
N THR A 36 0.36 -2.76 -7.75
CA THR A 36 1.24 -3.94 -7.85
C THR A 36 1.12 -4.82 -6.62
N PHE A 37 1.01 -4.25 -5.44
CA PHE A 37 0.79 -5.01 -4.20
C PHE A 37 -0.47 -5.88 -4.29
N PHE A 38 -1.60 -5.33 -4.66
CA PHE A 38 -2.86 -6.09 -4.75
C PHE A 38 -2.94 -6.97 -6.00
N GLU A 39 -2.29 -6.60 -7.10
CA GLU A 39 -2.22 -7.43 -8.31
C GLU A 39 -1.57 -8.79 -8.05
N THR A 40 -0.72 -8.91 -7.03
CA THR A 40 -0.15 -10.23 -6.64
C THR A 40 -1.22 -11.25 -6.27
N GLY A 41 -2.38 -10.81 -5.81
CA GLY A 41 -3.53 -11.67 -5.56
C GLY A 41 -4.11 -12.30 -6.83
N LYS A 42 -3.97 -11.63 -7.97
CA LYS A 42 -4.39 -12.13 -9.29
C LYS A 42 -3.29 -12.93 -9.98
N THR A 43 -2.10 -12.37 -10.05
CA THR A 43 -0.97 -12.95 -10.80
C THR A 43 -0.33 -14.14 -10.09
N LYS A 44 -0.39 -14.17 -8.76
CA LYS A 44 0.34 -15.12 -7.90
C LYS A 44 1.85 -15.04 -8.07
N ASP A 45 2.36 -13.95 -8.61
CA ASP A 45 3.79 -13.65 -8.67
C ASP A 45 4.23 -12.90 -7.41
N PHE A 46 4.52 -13.64 -6.35
CA PHE A 46 4.86 -13.08 -5.05
C PHE A 46 6.27 -12.47 -5.00
N SER A 47 7.10 -12.72 -6.01
CA SER A 47 8.45 -12.15 -6.08
C SER A 47 8.43 -10.62 -6.12
N VAL A 48 7.35 -10.03 -6.64
CA VAL A 48 7.22 -8.57 -6.73
C VAL A 48 7.09 -7.88 -5.38
N LEU A 49 6.57 -8.58 -4.36
CA LEU A 49 6.39 -8.01 -3.01
C LEU A 49 7.72 -7.53 -2.41
N GLY A 50 8.77 -8.30 -2.55
CA GLY A 50 10.11 -7.93 -2.08
C GLY A 50 10.70 -6.73 -2.82
N ASN A 51 10.26 -6.49 -4.04
CA ASN A 51 10.77 -5.39 -4.88
C ASN A 51 10.07 -4.06 -4.58
N ILE A 52 8.82 -4.08 -4.15
CA ILE A 52 8.04 -2.86 -3.87
C ILE A 52 8.07 -2.44 -2.40
N GLN A 53 8.52 -3.30 -1.50
CA GLN A 53 8.68 -3.01 -0.08
C GLN A 53 10.13 -2.66 0.24
N LEU A 54 10.34 -1.69 1.12
CA LEU A 54 11.68 -1.31 1.55
C LEU A 54 12.27 -2.40 2.45
N ASN A 55 13.34 -3.03 2.01
CA ASN A 55 14.08 -3.99 2.82
C ASN A 55 14.93 -3.26 3.85
N SER A 56 14.33 -2.96 4.98
CA SER A 56 14.93 -2.16 6.05
C SER A 56 14.34 -2.57 7.40
N PRO A 57 15.11 -2.46 8.50
CA PRO A 57 14.58 -2.61 9.85
C PRO A 57 13.46 -1.61 10.16
N GLU A 58 13.37 -0.51 9.43
CA GLU A 58 12.33 0.52 9.58
C GLU A 58 10.98 0.10 8.98
N PHE A 59 10.96 -0.93 8.14
CA PHE A 59 9.72 -1.42 7.56
C PHE A 59 8.82 -2.02 8.63
N SER A 60 7.52 -1.73 8.54
CA SER A 60 6.52 -2.36 9.40
C SER A 60 5.17 -2.49 8.71
N SER A 61 4.34 -3.40 9.19
CA SER A 61 2.98 -3.54 8.72
C SER A 61 2.03 -4.09 9.76
N PHE A 62 0.76 -3.74 9.62
CA PHE A 62 -0.37 -4.42 10.25
C PHE A 62 -1.27 -4.99 9.17
N SER A 63 -1.77 -6.19 9.38
CA SER A 63 -2.67 -6.84 8.44
C SER A 63 -4.07 -7.01 9.02
N ASP A 64 -5.05 -7.13 8.13
CA ASP A 64 -6.44 -7.46 8.45
C ASP A 64 -6.68 -8.96 8.66
N VAL A 65 -5.63 -9.76 8.56
CA VAL A 65 -5.66 -11.20 8.84
C VAL A 65 -4.67 -11.58 9.93
N PRO A 66 -4.97 -12.63 10.74
CA PRO A 66 -4.06 -13.08 11.79
C PRO A 66 -2.71 -13.58 11.23
N PRO A 67 -1.63 -13.40 11.99
CA PRO A 67 -1.52 -12.72 13.25
C PRO A 67 -1.56 -11.19 13.10
N TYR A 68 -2.27 -10.50 14.01
CA TYR A 68 -2.52 -9.07 13.92
C TYR A 68 -1.38 -8.17 14.45
N GLY A 69 -0.35 -8.75 15.03
CA GLY A 69 0.78 -8.00 15.57
C GLY A 69 1.59 -7.27 14.50
N LEU A 70 2.42 -6.34 14.93
CA LEU A 70 3.34 -5.62 14.05
C LEU A 70 4.33 -6.60 13.39
N LYS A 71 4.53 -6.46 12.10
CA LYS A 71 5.42 -7.32 11.30
C LYS A 71 6.54 -6.51 10.69
N GLY A 72 7.70 -7.13 10.61
CA GLY A 72 8.82 -6.63 9.82
C GLY A 72 8.73 -7.05 8.35
N TYR A 73 9.77 -6.75 7.59
CA TYR A 73 9.82 -6.96 6.14
C TYR A 73 9.55 -8.41 5.72
N SER A 74 10.31 -9.36 6.26
CA SER A 74 10.19 -10.78 5.86
C SER A 74 8.88 -11.41 6.31
N GLU A 75 8.43 -11.11 7.51
CA GLU A 75 7.17 -11.61 8.05
C GLU A 75 5.96 -11.08 7.27
N SER A 76 6.01 -9.82 6.85
CA SER A 76 4.98 -9.20 6.04
C SER A 76 4.84 -9.89 4.69
N ILE A 77 5.94 -10.12 4.00
CA ILE A 77 5.95 -10.81 2.70
C ILE A 77 5.37 -12.22 2.84
N ALA A 78 5.82 -12.98 3.85
CA ALA A 78 5.35 -14.34 4.09
C ALA A 78 3.84 -14.39 4.37
N LEU A 79 3.30 -13.44 5.14
CA LEU A 79 1.88 -13.37 5.43
C LEU A 79 1.06 -13.03 4.18
N GLU A 80 1.49 -12.07 3.38
CA GLU A 80 0.77 -11.67 2.18
C GLU A 80 0.82 -12.77 1.11
N GLU A 81 1.93 -13.48 0.98
CA GLU A 81 2.02 -14.65 0.12
C GLU A 81 1.02 -15.73 0.54
N LEU A 82 0.95 -16.03 1.84
CA LEU A 82 -0.03 -16.99 2.37
C LEU A 82 -1.46 -16.55 2.11
N ARG A 83 -1.76 -15.27 2.38
CA ARG A 83 -3.10 -14.71 2.18
C ARG A 83 -3.53 -14.78 0.72
N PHE A 84 -2.75 -14.25 -0.19
CA PHE A 84 -3.08 -14.20 -1.61
C PHE A 84 -3.11 -15.59 -2.26
N SER A 85 -2.25 -16.53 -1.82
CA SER A 85 -2.30 -17.90 -2.33
C SER A 85 -3.53 -18.68 -1.87
N SER A 86 -4.16 -18.25 -0.78
CA SER A 86 -5.38 -18.89 -0.24
C SER A 86 -6.66 -18.43 -0.94
N ILE A 87 -6.61 -17.41 -1.78
CA ILE A 87 -7.77 -16.82 -2.44
C ILE A 87 -7.68 -17.05 -3.94
N SER A 88 -8.63 -17.79 -4.51
CA SER A 88 -8.82 -17.93 -5.95
C SER A 88 -9.72 -16.83 -6.49
N ASP A 89 -9.60 -16.56 -7.79
CA ASP A 89 -10.40 -15.52 -8.48
C ASP A 89 -10.38 -14.18 -7.74
N TYR A 90 -9.19 -13.83 -7.23
CA TYR A 90 -9.01 -12.60 -6.48
C TYR A 90 -9.25 -11.38 -7.37
N ASP A 91 -10.03 -10.44 -6.85
CA ASP A 91 -10.22 -9.11 -7.41
C ASP A 91 -10.27 -8.06 -6.30
N TYR A 92 -9.96 -6.83 -6.64
CA TYR A 92 -9.97 -5.75 -5.69
C TYR A 92 -10.40 -4.43 -6.34
N GLU A 93 -10.89 -3.53 -5.50
CA GLU A 93 -11.26 -2.19 -5.90
C GLU A 93 -10.75 -1.19 -4.86
N ILE A 94 -10.05 -0.18 -5.33
CA ILE A 94 -9.58 0.95 -4.53
C ILE A 94 -10.51 2.13 -4.77
N LYS A 95 -11.05 2.70 -3.68
CA LYS A 95 -11.97 3.83 -3.71
C LYS A 95 -11.49 4.95 -2.81
N ASN A 96 -11.85 6.17 -3.19
CA ASN A 96 -11.63 7.37 -2.38
C ASN A 96 -10.16 7.54 -1.95
N ALA A 97 -9.24 7.25 -2.88
CA ALA A 97 -7.82 7.37 -2.61
C ALA A 97 -7.41 8.84 -2.42
N LYS A 98 -6.66 9.08 -1.34
CA LYS A 98 -6.00 10.35 -1.09
C LYS A 98 -4.50 10.10 -0.97
N ILE A 99 -3.71 10.78 -1.79
CA ILE A 99 -2.27 10.65 -1.81
C ILE A 99 -1.65 12.00 -1.53
N SER A 100 -0.84 12.06 -0.49
CA SER A 100 -0.13 13.25 -0.07
C SER A 100 1.37 13.01 -0.12
N ILE A 101 2.12 13.96 -0.64
CA ILE A 101 3.57 13.85 -0.82
C ILE A 101 4.26 14.96 -0.03
N PHE A 102 5.22 14.56 0.78
CA PHE A 102 6.04 15.43 1.62
C PHE A 102 7.51 15.11 1.32
N GLY A 103 8.09 15.79 0.33
CA GLY A 103 9.45 15.52 -0.11
C GLY A 103 9.58 14.11 -0.68
N THR A 104 10.36 13.27 -0.01
CA THR A 104 10.58 11.87 -0.38
C THR A 104 9.65 10.89 0.33
N THR A 105 8.65 11.39 1.04
CA THR A 105 7.66 10.56 1.75
C THR A 105 6.28 10.76 1.15
N GLY A 106 5.59 9.67 0.89
CA GLY A 106 4.21 9.67 0.44
C GLY A 106 3.31 8.94 1.43
N VAL A 107 2.09 9.43 1.58
CA VAL A 107 1.04 8.79 2.37
C VAL A 107 -0.17 8.60 1.49
N ALA A 108 -0.64 7.36 1.39
CA ALA A 108 -1.85 7.02 0.66
C ALA A 108 -2.87 6.41 1.61
N THR A 109 -4.08 6.94 1.59
CA THR A 109 -5.22 6.38 2.33
C THR A 109 -6.36 6.09 1.35
N PHE A 110 -7.02 4.96 1.52
CA PHE A 110 -8.12 4.56 0.64
C PHE A 110 -9.03 3.54 1.30
N GLU A 111 -10.20 3.39 0.72
CA GLU A 111 -11.10 2.29 0.99
C GLU A 111 -10.79 1.15 0.03
N LEU A 112 -10.92 -0.08 0.51
CA LEU A 112 -10.54 -1.28 -0.22
C LEU A 112 -11.66 -2.30 -0.14
N THR A 113 -12.09 -2.82 -1.29
CA THR A 113 -12.94 -4.00 -1.36
C THR A 113 -12.16 -5.12 -2.04
N GLN A 114 -12.08 -6.26 -1.39
CA GLN A 114 -11.44 -7.47 -1.91
C GLN A 114 -12.47 -8.58 -2.06
N LYS A 115 -12.42 -9.29 -3.17
CA LYS A 115 -13.33 -10.40 -3.48
C LYS A 115 -12.54 -11.60 -3.96
N GLY A 116 -13.09 -12.76 -3.75
CA GLY A 116 -12.50 -13.99 -4.25
C GLY A 116 -13.19 -15.23 -3.68
N ILE A 117 -12.53 -16.35 -3.85
CA ILE A 117 -12.98 -17.64 -3.35
C ILE A 117 -11.92 -18.18 -2.40
N LEU A 118 -12.29 -18.32 -1.14
CA LEU A 118 -11.45 -18.99 -0.16
C LEU A 118 -11.60 -20.51 -0.34
N VAL A 119 -10.50 -21.17 -0.65
CA VAL A 119 -10.49 -22.61 -0.98
C VAL A 119 -10.07 -23.40 0.24
N ASP A 120 -10.88 -24.40 0.59
CA ASP A 120 -10.53 -25.45 1.54
C ASP A 120 -10.15 -26.73 0.75
N ASN A 121 -8.86 -27.01 0.68
CA ASN A 121 -8.33 -28.17 -0.04
C ASN A 121 -8.63 -29.51 0.63
N LYS A 122 -8.99 -29.53 1.91
CA LYS A 122 -9.35 -30.75 2.63
C LYS A 122 -10.78 -31.14 2.38
N ALA A 123 -11.69 -30.17 2.40
CA ALA A 123 -13.12 -30.37 2.17
C ALA A 123 -13.50 -30.28 0.69
N PHE A 124 -12.59 -29.88 -0.21
CA PHE A 124 -12.87 -29.61 -1.62
C PHE A 124 -14.00 -28.60 -1.84
N THR A 125 -14.06 -27.60 -0.97
CA THR A 125 -15.09 -26.56 -1.02
C THR A 125 -14.46 -25.20 -1.27
N GLY A 126 -15.22 -24.31 -1.88
CA GLY A 126 -14.88 -22.90 -2.05
C GLY A 126 -15.96 -22.02 -1.43
N GLN A 127 -15.55 -20.96 -0.76
CA GLN A 127 -16.44 -19.97 -0.18
C GLN A 127 -16.17 -18.62 -0.81
N HIS A 128 -17.21 -18.01 -1.41
CA HIS A 128 -17.11 -16.64 -1.88
C HIS A 128 -16.94 -15.69 -0.70
N ILE A 129 -15.95 -14.81 -0.79
CA ILE A 129 -15.69 -13.79 0.22
C ILE A 129 -15.72 -12.41 -0.42
N THR A 130 -16.20 -11.45 0.35
CA THR A 130 -16.08 -10.02 0.08
C THR A 130 -15.63 -9.35 1.37
N ILE A 131 -14.50 -8.67 1.30
CA ILE A 131 -13.90 -7.99 2.44
C ILE A 131 -13.86 -6.51 2.14
N ASN A 132 -14.58 -5.72 2.92
CA ASN A 132 -14.50 -4.27 2.90
C ASN A 132 -13.54 -3.80 3.99
N GLY A 133 -12.65 -2.91 3.66
CA GLY A 133 -11.64 -2.44 4.57
C GLY A 133 -11.15 -1.05 4.26
N ARG A 134 -10.17 -0.64 5.04
CA ARG A 134 -9.46 0.61 4.88
C ARG A 134 -7.97 0.33 4.86
N ALA A 135 -7.24 1.17 4.15
CA ALA A 135 -5.80 1.01 4.02
C ALA A 135 -5.09 2.35 4.19
N THR A 136 -3.92 2.27 4.82
CA THR A 136 -2.94 3.35 4.84
C THR A 136 -1.60 2.78 4.41
N PHE A 137 -0.99 3.41 3.40
CA PHE A 137 0.35 3.07 2.94
C PHE A 137 1.24 4.29 3.11
N VAL A 138 2.40 4.08 3.70
CA VAL A 138 3.47 5.08 3.76
C VAL A 138 4.59 4.60 2.87
N LEU A 139 4.99 5.44 1.93
CA LEU A 139 6.03 5.11 0.97
C LEU A 139 7.18 6.12 1.08
N ILE A 140 8.35 5.68 0.72
CA ILE A 140 9.53 6.51 0.67
C ILE A 140 10.18 6.39 -0.71
N LYS A 141 10.62 7.52 -1.26
CA LYS A 141 11.34 7.54 -2.53
C LYS A 141 12.83 7.36 -2.27
N LYS A 142 13.35 6.26 -2.77
CA LYS A 142 14.77 6.00 -2.94
C LYS A 142 15.09 6.23 -4.43
N ASP A 143 15.57 5.25 -5.17
CA ASP A 143 15.58 5.33 -6.63
C ASP A 143 14.17 5.27 -7.19
N THR A 144 13.32 4.44 -6.58
CA THR A 144 11.89 4.31 -6.85
C THR A 144 11.10 4.44 -5.56
N TRP A 145 9.79 4.61 -5.65
CA TRP A 145 8.92 4.57 -4.49
C TRP A 145 8.83 3.15 -3.93
N LYS A 146 9.07 3.02 -2.62
CA LYS A 146 9.00 1.76 -1.87
C LYS A 146 8.05 1.90 -0.70
N ILE A 147 7.30 0.84 -0.41
CA ILE A 147 6.44 0.79 0.77
C ILE A 147 7.32 0.67 2.01
N LEU A 148 7.17 1.62 2.93
CA LEU A 148 7.82 1.63 4.24
C LEU A 148 6.93 1.07 5.32
N HIS A 149 5.63 1.35 5.23
CA HIS A 149 4.62 0.88 6.17
C HIS A 149 3.29 0.70 5.46
N TYR A 150 2.52 -0.30 5.87
CA TYR A 150 1.10 -0.34 5.54
C TYR A 150 0.27 -0.89 6.70
N HIS A 151 -0.96 -0.44 6.72
CA HIS A 151 -1.98 -0.89 7.67
C HIS A 151 -3.26 -1.19 6.90
N LEU A 152 -3.71 -2.43 7.00
CA LEU A 152 -5.00 -2.88 6.48
C LEU A 152 -5.90 -3.20 7.64
N ASP A 153 -7.16 -2.76 7.60
CA ASP A 153 -8.19 -3.19 8.53
C ASP A 153 -9.47 -3.59 7.82
N LYS A 154 -10.29 -4.37 8.49
CA LYS A 154 -11.63 -4.72 8.05
C LYS A 154 -12.65 -3.77 8.64
N ILE A 155 -13.63 -3.41 7.82
CA ILE A 155 -14.85 -2.75 8.29
C ILE A 155 -15.85 -3.86 8.59
N SER A 156 -16.30 -3.94 9.83
CA SER A 156 -17.37 -4.87 10.21
C SER A 156 -18.68 -4.44 9.58
N ASN A 157 -19.34 -5.38 8.94
CA ASN A 157 -20.68 -5.17 8.39
C ASN A 157 -21.75 -5.40 9.47
#